data_5d69d26bb603008ce7f635cb3ba5befd
#
_entry.id   5d69d26bb603008ce7f635cb3ba5befd
#
_cell.length_a   1.000
_cell.length_b   1.000
_cell.length_c   1.000
_cell.angle_alpha   90.00
_cell.angle_beta   90.00
_cell.angle_gamma   90.00
#
_symmetry.space_group_name_H-M   'P 1'
#
loop_
_entity.id
_entity.type
_entity.pdbx_description
1 polymer ?
#
loop_
_entity_poly.entity_id
_entity_poly.type
_entity_poly.pdbx_seq_one_letter_code
_entity_poly.pdbx_strand_id
1 'polypeptide(L)'
;MSEGVGEYTIELRTRAGTVKILLTRHLSPITVERLYKKVPLDGLTIKTNDLLYISVDLEGRLERPLKKLKKGQLAFSPVNKSLIIALSDLDIDFPASPLGKVLEGMEILSSLRTGERVTLAA
;
A
#
# COMPACT_ATOMS: atom_id res chain seq x y z
N MET A 1 -7.12 -21.92 -1.02
CA MET A 1 -6.79 -21.82 -2.41
C MET A 1 -5.66 -20.85 -2.65
N SER A 2 -4.84 -21.17 -3.54
CA SER A 2 -3.78 -20.27 -3.92
C SER A 2 -4.34 -19.03 -4.63
N GLU A 3 -3.58 -18.01 -4.60
CA GLU A 3 -3.84 -16.81 -5.35
C GLU A 3 -3.66 -17.09 -6.84
N GLY A 4 -4.25 -16.24 -7.66
CA GLY A 4 -4.03 -16.31 -9.09
C GLY A 4 -2.56 -16.07 -9.42
N VAL A 5 -2.16 -16.50 -10.61
CA VAL A 5 -0.82 -16.27 -11.10
C VAL A 5 -0.59 -14.75 -11.15
N GLY A 6 0.45 -14.28 -10.47
CA GLY A 6 0.76 -12.86 -10.43
C GLY A 6 -0.02 -12.06 -9.40
N GLU A 7 -0.71 -12.73 -8.48
CA GLU A 7 -1.41 -12.06 -7.38
C GLU A 7 -0.92 -12.60 -6.04
N TYR A 8 -0.77 -11.69 -5.08
CA TYR A 8 -0.41 -12.03 -3.71
C TYR A 8 -1.38 -11.34 -2.77
N THR A 9 -1.75 -12.01 -1.69
CA THR A 9 -2.51 -11.40 -0.61
C THR A 9 -1.61 -11.18 0.58
N ILE A 10 -1.60 -9.95 1.08
CA ILE A 10 -0.87 -9.62 2.29
C ILE A 10 -1.81 -8.97 3.29
N GLU A 11 -1.36 -8.86 4.53
CA GLU A 11 -2.11 -8.22 5.60
C GLU A 11 -1.37 -7.00 6.10
N LEU A 12 -2.12 -5.94 6.38
CA LEU A 12 -1.62 -4.81 7.13
C LEU A 12 -2.18 -4.92 8.54
N ARG A 13 -1.32 -5.19 9.50
CA ARG A 13 -1.70 -5.36 10.90
C ARG A 13 -1.55 -4.04 11.63
N THR A 14 -2.63 -3.61 12.26
CA THR A 14 -2.69 -2.34 12.98
C THR A 14 -3.29 -2.58 14.36
N ARG A 15 -3.18 -1.58 15.24
CA ARG A 15 -3.83 -1.67 16.56
C ARG A 15 -5.35 -1.74 16.46
N ALA A 16 -5.91 -1.24 15.37
CA ALA A 16 -7.36 -1.21 15.16
C ALA A 16 -7.90 -2.44 14.45
N GLY A 17 -7.03 -3.32 13.98
CA GLY A 17 -7.42 -4.52 13.27
C GLY A 17 -6.50 -4.82 12.09
N THR A 18 -6.91 -5.81 11.31
CA THR A 18 -6.14 -6.29 10.16
C THR A 18 -6.84 -5.91 8.85
N VAL A 19 -6.07 -5.37 7.92
CA VAL A 19 -6.53 -4.98 6.59
C VAL A 19 -5.98 -6.00 5.59
N LYS A 20 -6.83 -6.50 4.71
CA LYS A 20 -6.38 -7.40 3.65
C LYS A 20 -6.13 -6.64 2.37
N ILE A 21 -5.00 -6.91 1.75
CA ILE A 21 -4.53 -6.22 0.56
C ILE A 21 -4.18 -7.22 -0.53
N LEU A 22 -4.64 -6.95 -1.73
CA LEU A 22 -4.27 -7.71 -2.92
C LEU A 22 -3.17 -6.96 -3.65
N LEU A 23 -2.04 -7.63 -3.86
CA LEU A 23 -0.97 -7.15 -4.71
C LEU A 23 -1.12 -7.77 -6.09
N THR A 24 -1.07 -6.94 -7.12
CA THR A 24 -1.21 -7.40 -8.50
C THR A 24 0.11 -7.19 -9.21
N ARG A 25 0.81 -8.27 -9.45
CA ARG A 25 2.20 -8.27 -9.92
C ARG A 25 2.40 -7.50 -11.22
N HIS A 26 1.51 -7.69 -12.19
CA HIS A 26 1.70 -7.05 -13.50
C HIS A 26 1.57 -5.53 -13.48
N LEU A 27 1.03 -4.95 -12.41
CA LEU A 27 0.94 -3.49 -12.27
C LEU A 27 2.33 -2.88 -12.09
N SER A 28 3.15 -3.47 -11.25
CA SER A 28 4.52 -3.03 -10.96
C SER A 28 5.35 -4.25 -10.57
N PRO A 29 5.79 -5.06 -11.55
CA PRO A 29 6.37 -6.37 -11.24
C PRO A 29 7.56 -6.32 -10.28
N ILE A 30 8.45 -5.38 -10.46
CA ILE A 30 9.66 -5.31 -9.66
C ILE A 30 9.33 -4.88 -8.22
N THR A 31 8.53 -3.84 -8.07
CA THR A 31 8.19 -3.31 -6.74
C THR A 31 7.30 -4.28 -5.97
N VAL A 32 6.33 -4.91 -6.64
CA VAL A 32 5.46 -5.91 -6.00
C VAL A 32 6.29 -7.09 -5.49
N GLU A 33 7.21 -7.61 -6.29
CA GLU A 33 8.05 -8.72 -5.86
C GLU A 33 8.97 -8.34 -4.71
N ARG A 34 9.54 -7.15 -4.75
CA ARG A 34 10.38 -6.66 -3.66
C ARG A 34 9.60 -6.54 -2.35
N LEU A 35 8.40 -5.99 -2.42
CA LEU A 35 7.55 -5.87 -1.25
C LEU A 35 7.19 -7.24 -0.69
N TYR A 36 6.73 -8.14 -1.54
CA TYR A 36 6.31 -9.47 -1.11
C TYR A 36 7.45 -10.27 -0.47
N LYS A 37 8.65 -10.15 -1.02
CA LYS A 37 9.83 -10.82 -0.46
C LYS A 37 10.31 -10.20 0.83
N LYS A 38 10.01 -8.93 1.07
CA LYS A 38 10.50 -8.22 2.24
C LYS A 38 9.60 -8.33 3.46
N VAL A 39 8.35 -8.71 3.28
CA VAL A 39 7.46 -8.87 4.44
C VAL A 39 7.91 -10.03 5.33
N PRO A 40 7.77 -9.94 6.67
CA PRO A 40 7.12 -8.86 7.40
C PRO A 40 7.92 -7.57 7.39
N LEU A 41 7.23 -6.46 7.29
CA LEU A 41 7.85 -5.15 7.16
C LEU A 41 7.07 -4.14 8.00
N ASP A 42 7.77 -3.49 8.92
CA ASP A 42 7.17 -2.47 9.77
C ASP A 42 7.15 -1.12 9.09
N GLY A 43 6.16 -0.31 9.40
CA GLY A 43 6.05 1.04 8.90
C GLY A 43 5.41 1.97 9.89
N LEU A 44 5.52 3.27 9.61
CA LEU A 44 4.89 4.32 10.38
C LEU A 44 3.90 5.05 9.50
N THR A 45 2.75 5.38 10.08
CA THR A 45 1.68 6.04 9.34
C THR A 45 1.84 7.55 9.35
N ILE A 46 1.49 8.16 8.22
CA ILE A 46 1.24 9.59 8.10
C ILE A 46 -0.08 9.71 7.38
N LYS A 47 -1.06 10.33 8.02
CA LYS A 47 -2.41 10.39 7.47
C LYS A 47 -2.79 11.81 7.12
N THR A 48 -3.28 11.99 5.90
CA THR A 48 -3.91 13.23 5.44
C THR A 48 -5.41 12.94 5.25
N ASN A 49 -6.16 13.91 4.76
CA ASN A 49 -7.59 13.71 4.53
C ASN A 49 -7.89 12.61 3.52
N ASP A 50 -7.07 12.49 2.48
CA ASP A 50 -7.35 11.61 1.35
C ASP A 50 -6.36 10.47 1.18
N LEU A 51 -5.23 10.51 1.88
CA LEU A 51 -4.18 9.51 1.74
C LEU A 51 -3.68 9.03 3.08
N LEU A 52 -3.39 7.75 3.15
CA LEU A 52 -2.61 7.16 4.22
C LEU A 52 -1.24 6.79 3.64
N TYR A 53 -0.19 7.40 4.20
CA TYR A 53 1.19 7.05 3.88
C TYR A 53 1.68 6.06 4.93
N ILE A 54 2.40 5.04 4.48
CA ILE A 54 3.09 4.12 5.37
C ILE A 54 4.56 4.17 5.00
N SER A 55 5.34 4.85 5.84
CA SER A 55 6.78 4.97 5.63
C SER A 55 7.44 3.62 5.88
N VAL A 56 8.10 3.08 4.88
CA VAL A 56 8.69 1.74 4.94
C VAL A 56 10.11 1.76 4.37
N ASP A 57 10.92 0.80 4.80
CA ASP A 57 12.23 0.59 4.24
C ASP A 57 12.11 -0.35 3.04
N LEU A 58 11.70 0.20 1.93
CA LEU A 58 11.49 -0.53 0.69
C LEU A 58 12.10 0.24 -0.47
N GLU A 59 12.91 -0.43 -1.25
CA GLU A 59 13.41 0.12 -2.51
C GLU A 59 12.48 -0.29 -3.62
N GLY A 60 11.77 0.67 -4.15
CA GLY A 60 10.91 0.48 -5.29
C GLY A 60 11.31 1.41 -6.41
N ARG A 61 10.64 1.28 -7.53
CA ARG A 61 10.90 2.10 -8.70
C ARG A 61 9.60 2.56 -9.32
N LEU A 62 9.69 3.54 -10.18
CA LEU A 62 8.54 3.98 -10.94
C LEU A 62 8.26 2.96 -12.04
N GLU A 63 7.08 2.35 -11.98
CA GLU A 63 6.61 1.38 -12.96
C GLU A 63 5.20 1.77 -13.35
N ARG A 64 5.03 2.29 -14.56
CA ARG A 64 3.74 2.78 -15.06
C ARG A 64 3.06 3.72 -14.07
N PRO A 65 3.74 4.81 -13.68
CA PRO A 65 3.26 5.64 -12.57
C PRO A 65 1.89 6.25 -12.84
N LEU A 66 1.09 6.30 -11.78
CA LEU A 66 -0.22 6.91 -11.78
C LEU A 66 -0.15 8.28 -11.11
N LYS A 67 -1.06 9.16 -11.51
CA LYS A 67 -1.28 10.45 -10.86
C LYS A 67 -2.70 10.58 -10.32
N LYS A 68 -3.53 9.57 -10.57
CA LYS A 68 -4.88 9.49 -10.05
C LYS A 68 -5.04 8.17 -9.33
N LEU A 69 -5.63 8.22 -8.16
CA LEU A 69 -5.90 7.02 -7.37
C LEU A 69 -7.38 6.93 -7.06
N LYS A 70 -7.89 5.73 -7.07
CA LYS A 70 -9.25 5.44 -6.61
C LYS A 70 -9.21 4.97 -5.17
N LYS A 71 -10.30 5.22 -4.45
CA LYS A 71 -10.44 4.76 -3.07
C LYS A 71 -10.06 3.29 -2.93
N GLY A 72 -9.18 3.00 -1.98
CA GLY A 72 -8.70 1.65 -1.71
C GLY A 72 -7.50 1.22 -2.53
N GLN A 73 -7.05 2.02 -3.46
CA GLN A 73 -5.89 1.66 -4.29
C GLN A 73 -4.60 1.83 -3.51
N LEU A 74 -3.71 0.85 -3.64
CA LEU A 74 -2.38 0.85 -3.03
C LEU A 74 -1.33 1.15 -4.09
N ALA A 75 -0.41 2.04 -3.77
CA ALA A 75 0.70 2.37 -4.64
C ALA A 75 1.97 2.61 -3.82
N PHE A 76 3.11 2.66 -4.49
CA PHE A 76 4.38 3.00 -3.85
C PHE A 76 4.90 4.32 -4.42
N SER A 77 5.25 5.25 -3.53
CA SER A 77 5.87 6.51 -3.90
C SER A 77 7.36 6.48 -3.60
N PRO A 78 8.24 6.37 -4.61
CA PRO A 78 9.68 6.41 -4.37
C PRO A 78 10.15 7.73 -3.76
N VAL A 79 9.53 8.82 -4.14
CA VAL A 79 9.88 10.17 -3.64
C VAL A 79 9.66 10.26 -2.14
N ASN A 80 8.56 9.71 -1.66
CA ASN A 80 8.22 9.73 -0.24
C ASN A 80 8.72 8.52 0.52
N LYS A 81 9.27 7.53 -0.16
CA LYS A 81 9.68 6.22 0.40
C LYS A 81 8.54 5.63 1.23
N SER A 82 7.36 5.64 0.67
CA SER A 82 6.16 5.22 1.38
C SER A 82 5.22 4.44 0.48
N LEU A 83 4.53 3.48 1.10
CA LEU A 83 3.33 2.94 0.51
C LEU A 83 2.23 3.96 0.73
N ILE A 84 1.35 4.13 -0.24
CA ILE A 84 0.21 5.02 -0.11
C ILE A 84 -1.07 4.26 -0.40
N ILE A 85 -2.09 4.54 0.39
CA ILE A 85 -3.42 3.97 0.20
C ILE A 85 -4.40 5.14 0.10
N ALA A 86 -5.16 5.16 -0.98
CA ALA A 86 -6.15 6.21 -1.19
C ALA A 86 -7.37 5.97 -0.28
N LEU A 87 -7.73 6.96 0.50
CA LEU A 87 -8.91 6.91 1.36
C LEU A 87 -10.15 7.42 0.63
N SER A 88 -9.94 8.09 -0.49
CA SER A 88 -10.98 8.56 -1.40
C SER A 88 -10.38 8.65 -2.80
N ASP A 89 -11.20 8.89 -3.81
CA ASP A 89 -10.69 9.15 -5.15
C ASP A 89 -10.00 10.51 -5.15
N LEU A 90 -8.78 10.57 -5.68
CA LEU A 90 -8.00 11.80 -5.65
C LEU A 90 -6.94 11.82 -6.75
N ASP A 91 -6.47 13.04 -7.04
CA ASP A 91 -5.26 13.25 -7.83
C ASP A 91 -4.09 13.44 -6.88
N ILE A 92 -2.93 12.91 -7.25
CA ILE A 92 -1.70 13.11 -6.50
C ILE A 92 -0.74 13.94 -7.34
N ASP A 93 0.11 14.73 -6.67
CA ASP A 93 1.06 15.62 -7.34
C ASP A 93 2.46 15.03 -7.45
N PHE A 94 2.58 13.74 -7.23
CA PHE A 94 3.82 12.99 -7.38
C PHE A 94 3.52 11.64 -8.03
N PRO A 95 4.46 11.06 -8.79
CA PRO A 95 4.22 9.78 -9.42
C PRO A 95 4.30 8.63 -8.41
N ALA A 96 3.45 7.63 -8.58
CA ALA A 96 3.43 6.44 -7.74
C ALA A 96 3.17 5.20 -8.56
N SER A 97 3.87 4.12 -8.22
CA SER A 97 3.74 2.84 -8.90
C SER A 97 2.54 2.08 -8.33
N PRO A 98 1.57 1.68 -9.17
CA PRO A 98 0.42 0.94 -8.67
C PRO A 98 0.84 -0.45 -8.20
N LEU A 99 0.36 -0.88 -7.05
CA LEU A 99 0.69 -2.20 -6.49
C LEU A 99 -0.51 -3.11 -6.36
N GLY A 100 -1.68 -2.55 -6.07
CA GLY A 100 -2.86 -3.35 -5.83
C GLY A 100 -3.97 -2.55 -5.18
N LYS A 101 -4.74 -3.24 -4.35
CA LYS A 101 -5.91 -2.62 -3.72
C LYS A 101 -6.24 -3.26 -2.38
N VAL A 102 -6.97 -2.54 -1.56
CA VAL A 102 -7.52 -3.06 -0.31
C VAL A 102 -8.72 -3.94 -0.63
N LEU A 103 -8.71 -5.15 -0.08
CA LEU A 103 -9.83 -6.08 -0.21
C LEU A 103 -10.81 -5.92 0.93
N GLU A 104 -10.32 -5.77 2.16
CA GLU A 104 -11.13 -5.64 3.37
C GLU A 104 -10.43 -4.71 4.35
N GLY A 105 -11.18 -3.92 5.08
CA GLY A 105 -10.65 -3.13 6.19
C GLY A 105 -10.50 -1.64 5.92
N MET A 106 -11.18 -1.09 4.93
CA MET A 106 -11.11 0.36 4.68
C MET A 106 -11.49 1.18 5.91
N GLU A 107 -12.46 0.72 6.69
CA GLU A 107 -12.87 1.40 7.93
C GLU A 107 -11.76 1.42 8.97
N ILE A 108 -10.93 0.38 8.97
CA ILE A 108 -9.76 0.34 9.88
C ILE A 108 -8.76 1.42 9.47
N LEU A 109 -8.50 1.54 8.17
CA LEU A 109 -7.58 2.55 7.65
C LEU A 109 -8.06 3.96 7.98
N SER A 110 -9.37 4.19 7.88
CA SER A 110 -9.95 5.50 8.19
C SER A 110 -9.80 5.87 9.66
N SER A 111 -9.66 4.89 10.55
CA SER A 111 -9.51 5.12 11.99
C SER A 111 -8.06 5.35 12.42
N LEU A 112 -7.10 5.07 11.57
CA LEU A 112 -5.69 5.25 11.91
C LEU A 112 -5.32 6.72 11.98
N ARG A 113 -4.29 7.02 12.77
CA ARG A 113 -3.75 8.39 12.94
C ARG A 113 -2.29 8.41 12.49
N THR A 114 -1.77 9.59 12.32
CA THR A 114 -0.35 9.78 12.06
C THR A 114 0.49 9.30 13.25
N GLY A 115 1.59 8.61 12.96
CA GLY A 115 2.52 8.16 13.98
C GLY A 115 2.24 6.79 14.57
N GLU A 116 1.33 6.03 13.97
CA GLU A 116 1.05 4.66 14.42
C GLU A 116 1.96 3.67 13.72
N ARG A 117 2.42 2.69 14.47
CA ARG A 117 3.21 1.60 13.91
C ARG A 117 2.27 0.54 13.34
N VAL A 118 2.58 0.08 12.14
CA VAL A 118 1.84 -0.97 11.46
C VAL A 118 2.83 -2.00 10.91
N THR A 119 2.34 -3.19 10.61
CA THR A 119 3.18 -4.26 10.08
C THR A 119 2.51 -4.88 8.86
N LEU A 120 3.26 -4.95 7.76
CA LEU A 120 2.85 -5.71 6.58
C LEU A 120 3.34 -7.15 6.72
N ALA A 121 2.47 -8.11 6.47
CA ALA A 121 2.79 -9.53 6.61
C ALA A 121 2.12 -10.35 5.52
N ALA A 122 2.73 -11.46 5.20
CA ALA A 122 2.15 -12.40 4.23
C ALA A 122 1.08 -13.27 4.87
#